data_fef65f7d8138251d064174bca8c26a52
#
_entry.id   fef65f7d8138251d064174bca8c26a52
#
_cell.length_a   1.000
_cell.length_b   1.000
_cell.length_c   1.000
_cell.angle_alpha   90.00
_cell.angle_beta   90.00
_cell.angle_gamma   90.00
#
_symmetry.space_group_name_H-M   'P 1'
#
loop_
_entity.id
_entity.type
_entity.pdbx_description
1 polymer ?
#
loop_
_entity_poly.entity_id
_entity_poly.type
_entity_poly.pdbx_seq_one_letter_code
_entity_poly.pdbx_strand_id
1 'polypeptide(L)'
;MRVWLTIALLSVASLATAQQTLLNSSYDIARELFQAINPKFQAHWKEQTGEEVTIKQSHSGSSKQARAIMQGLDADVVTFNQVTDVNVLHDKANLIPADWNKRLPNNSSPYYSTTAFLVRKGNPKNIQGWEDLAGDDVSIVFPNPKTSGNGRYTYLAAWMATQDRVGDDQGKIRDYMAKMLSNVS
;
A
#
# COMPACT_ATOMS: atom_id res chain seq x y z
N MET A 1 -59.14 47.86 22.56
CA MET A 1 -57.76 47.75 21.98
C MET A 1 -57.21 46.36 22.32
N ARG A 2 -57.17 45.43 21.35
CA ARG A 2 -56.54 44.10 21.53
C ARG A 2 -55.16 44.13 20.88
N VAL A 3 -54.09 44.05 21.70
CA VAL A 3 -52.69 43.97 21.24
C VAL A 3 -52.39 42.51 20.96
N TRP A 4 -52.12 42.17 19.68
CA TRP A 4 -51.63 40.86 19.28
C TRP A 4 -50.12 40.85 19.40
N LEU A 5 -49.62 40.03 20.34
CA LEU A 5 -48.19 39.77 20.49
C LEU A 5 -47.82 38.61 19.51
N THR A 6 -47.16 38.93 18.42
CA THR A 6 -46.64 37.95 17.49
C THR A 6 -45.26 37.49 18.01
N ILE A 7 -45.20 36.27 18.55
CA ILE A 7 -43.92 35.59 18.92
C ILE A 7 -43.33 35.00 17.65
N ALA A 8 -42.26 35.61 17.15
CA ALA A 8 -41.45 35.04 16.08
C ALA A 8 -40.55 33.92 16.67
N LEU A 9 -40.87 32.66 16.41
CA LEU A 9 -39.96 31.54 16.68
C LEU A 9 -38.82 31.58 15.64
N LEU A 10 -37.64 32.01 16.04
CA LEU A 10 -36.42 31.77 15.28
C LEU A 10 -36.04 30.30 15.43
N SER A 11 -36.31 29.51 14.39
CA SER A 11 -35.81 28.14 14.23
C SER A 11 -34.31 28.23 13.94
N VAL A 12 -33.47 28.00 14.92
CA VAL A 12 -32.04 27.74 14.71
C VAL A 12 -31.93 26.36 14.11
N ALA A 13 -31.84 26.29 12.79
CA ALA A 13 -31.47 25.03 12.10
C ALA A 13 -30.03 24.71 12.45
N SER A 14 -29.83 23.83 13.40
CA SER A 14 -28.51 23.20 13.61
C SER A 14 -28.15 22.46 12.32
N LEU A 15 -27.22 22.99 11.55
CA LEU A 15 -26.57 22.27 10.47
C LEU A 15 -25.81 21.11 11.13
N ALA A 16 -26.45 19.96 11.20
CA ALA A 16 -25.76 18.72 11.51
C ALA A 16 -24.79 18.46 10.36
N THR A 17 -23.52 18.82 10.54
CA THR A 17 -22.45 18.41 9.65
C THR A 17 -22.36 16.90 9.73
N ALA A 18 -22.75 16.21 8.66
CA ALA A 18 -22.59 14.77 8.57
C ALA A 18 -21.09 14.46 8.69
N GLN A 19 -20.71 13.70 9.72
CA GLN A 19 -19.35 13.27 9.92
C GLN A 19 -18.92 12.42 8.72
N GLN A 20 -17.98 12.93 7.91
CA GLN A 20 -17.46 12.23 6.76
C GLN A 20 -16.59 11.05 7.19
N THR A 21 -16.81 9.88 6.59
CA THR A 21 -15.97 8.71 6.81
C THR A 21 -15.22 8.38 5.53
N LEU A 22 -13.90 8.21 5.63
CA LEU A 22 -13.02 7.76 4.55
C LEU A 22 -12.46 6.38 4.88
N LEU A 23 -12.39 5.49 3.87
CA LEU A 23 -11.70 4.21 3.97
C LEU A 23 -10.34 4.31 3.25
N ASN A 24 -9.25 4.25 4.01
CA ASN A 24 -7.89 4.14 3.50
C ASN A 24 -7.50 2.65 3.36
N SER A 25 -7.36 2.19 2.12
CA SER A 25 -6.89 0.85 1.80
C SER A 25 -5.40 0.89 1.45
N SER A 26 -4.57 0.19 2.21
CA SER A 26 -3.12 0.20 1.98
C SER A 26 -2.49 -1.19 2.10
N TYR A 27 -1.23 -1.29 1.67
CA TYR A 27 -0.45 -2.51 1.90
C TYR A 27 -0.02 -2.63 3.38
N ASP A 28 0.20 -3.86 3.86
CA ASP A 28 0.35 -4.17 5.28
C ASP A 28 1.43 -3.37 6.01
N ILE A 29 2.58 -3.16 5.37
CA ILE A 29 3.72 -2.45 5.99
C ILE A 29 3.40 -0.98 6.29
N ALA A 30 2.46 -0.38 5.55
CA ALA A 30 2.05 1.01 5.77
C ALA A 30 1.07 1.19 6.94
N ARG A 31 0.65 0.13 7.61
CA ARG A 31 -0.33 0.16 8.72
C ARG A 31 0.04 1.18 9.79
N GLU A 32 1.22 1.04 10.36
CA GLU A 32 1.70 1.88 11.46
C GLU A 32 1.94 3.33 11.02
N LEU A 33 2.42 3.52 9.78
CA LEU A 33 2.56 4.83 9.18
C LEU A 33 1.22 5.57 9.15
N PHE A 34 0.17 4.93 8.65
CA PHE A 34 -1.16 5.54 8.59
C PHE A 34 -1.82 5.69 9.96
N GLN A 35 -1.56 4.78 10.90
CA GLN A 35 -1.97 4.97 12.30
C GLN A 35 -1.38 6.24 12.92
N ALA A 36 -0.15 6.60 12.54
CA ALA A 36 0.49 7.82 13.01
C ALA A 36 0.05 9.09 12.23
N ILE A 37 -0.24 8.96 10.95
CA ILE A 37 -0.63 10.09 10.07
C ILE A 37 -2.10 10.48 10.27
N ASN A 38 -3.01 9.51 10.34
CA ASN A 38 -4.45 9.76 10.32
C ASN A 38 -4.92 10.73 11.41
N PRO A 39 -4.50 10.61 12.69
CA PRO A 39 -4.91 11.59 13.71
C PRO A 39 -4.42 13.00 13.42
N LYS A 40 -3.25 13.15 12.83
CA LYS A 40 -2.70 14.46 12.45
C LYS A 40 -3.48 15.06 11.29
N PHE A 41 -3.82 14.25 10.30
CA PHE A 41 -4.67 14.69 9.19
C PHE A 41 -6.07 15.10 9.69
N GLN A 42 -6.70 14.31 10.56
CA GLN A 42 -8.01 14.63 11.14
C GLN A 42 -8.00 15.95 11.89
N ALA A 43 -6.96 16.21 12.71
CA ALA A 43 -6.80 17.48 13.42
C ALA A 43 -6.61 18.65 12.44
N HIS A 44 -5.75 18.49 11.44
CA HIS A 44 -5.50 19.48 10.41
C HIS A 44 -6.76 19.79 9.60
N TRP A 45 -7.52 18.77 9.19
CA TRP A 45 -8.77 18.92 8.44
C TRP A 45 -9.79 19.73 9.25
N LYS A 46 -9.97 19.38 10.52
CA LYS A 46 -10.87 20.09 11.44
C LYS A 46 -10.45 21.54 11.61
N GLU A 47 -9.16 21.82 11.75
CA GLU A 47 -8.64 23.20 11.86
C GLU A 47 -8.91 24.02 10.59
N GLN A 48 -8.73 23.42 9.40
CA GLN A 48 -8.87 24.12 8.12
C GLN A 48 -10.33 24.33 7.70
N THR A 49 -11.20 23.36 7.98
CA THR A 49 -12.56 23.32 7.44
C THR A 49 -13.66 23.46 8.49
N GLY A 50 -13.34 23.24 9.77
CA GLY A 50 -14.32 23.11 10.85
C GLY A 50 -15.06 21.76 10.86
N GLU A 51 -14.79 20.87 9.90
CA GLU A 51 -15.46 19.58 9.74
C GLU A 51 -14.67 18.44 10.40
N GLU A 52 -15.38 17.43 10.90
CA GLU A 52 -14.77 16.21 11.41
C GLU A 52 -14.78 15.12 10.33
N VAL A 53 -13.66 14.42 10.20
CA VAL A 53 -13.51 13.26 9.33
C VAL A 53 -13.09 12.03 10.14
N THR A 54 -13.72 10.89 9.89
CA THR A 54 -13.30 9.59 10.44
C THR A 54 -12.54 8.82 9.38
N ILE A 55 -11.36 8.31 9.71
CA ILE A 55 -10.56 7.48 8.79
C ILE A 55 -10.56 6.03 9.26
N LYS A 56 -11.23 5.19 8.50
CA LYS A 56 -11.16 3.73 8.62
C LYS A 56 -9.97 3.22 7.82
N GLN A 57 -9.41 2.08 8.23
CA GLN A 57 -8.23 1.49 7.59
C GLN A 57 -8.48 0.03 7.22
N SER A 58 -8.02 -0.34 6.02
CA SER A 58 -7.94 -1.72 5.56
C SER A 58 -6.53 -2.02 5.08
N HIS A 59 -5.87 -3.02 5.65
CA HIS A 59 -4.49 -3.35 5.36
C HIS A 59 -4.33 -4.82 5.00
N SER A 60 -3.65 -5.09 3.87
CA SER A 60 -3.28 -6.43 3.41
C SER A 60 -2.22 -6.33 2.33
N GLY A 61 -1.78 -7.43 1.71
CA GLY A 61 -0.93 -7.34 0.52
C GLY A 61 -1.60 -6.55 -0.60
N SER A 62 -0.84 -5.66 -1.29
CA SER A 62 -1.38 -4.73 -2.30
C SER A 62 -2.29 -5.40 -3.32
N SER A 63 -1.88 -6.54 -3.89
CA SER A 63 -2.70 -7.27 -4.88
C SER A 63 -3.98 -7.85 -4.27
N LYS A 64 -3.97 -8.17 -2.97
CA LYS A 64 -5.17 -8.63 -2.26
C LYS A 64 -6.14 -7.47 -2.06
N GLN A 65 -5.64 -6.30 -1.68
CA GLN A 65 -6.45 -5.08 -1.56
C GLN A 65 -7.02 -4.65 -2.91
N ALA A 66 -6.21 -4.63 -3.98
CA ALA A 66 -6.69 -4.30 -5.31
C ALA A 66 -7.85 -5.22 -5.74
N ARG A 67 -7.75 -6.53 -5.49
CA ARG A 67 -8.84 -7.48 -5.75
C ARG A 67 -10.08 -7.21 -4.90
N ALA A 68 -9.91 -6.89 -3.62
CA ALA A 68 -11.03 -6.58 -2.73
C ALA A 68 -11.79 -5.35 -3.21
N ILE A 69 -11.09 -4.31 -3.68
CA ILE A 69 -11.69 -3.10 -4.25
C ILE A 69 -12.44 -3.42 -5.54
N MET A 70 -11.86 -4.20 -6.45
CA MET A 70 -12.56 -4.66 -7.66
C MET A 70 -13.79 -5.52 -7.36
N GLN A 71 -13.87 -6.13 -6.17
CA GLN A 71 -14.98 -6.93 -5.68
C GLN A 71 -15.97 -6.15 -4.80
N GLY A 72 -15.81 -4.82 -4.70
CA GLY A 72 -16.76 -3.96 -4.02
C GLY A 72 -16.32 -3.42 -2.66
N LEU A 73 -15.05 -3.55 -2.27
CA LEU A 73 -14.54 -2.79 -1.13
C LEU A 73 -14.51 -1.30 -1.52
N ASP A 74 -15.36 -0.51 -0.90
CA ASP A 74 -15.55 0.90 -1.18
C ASP A 74 -14.44 1.72 -0.48
N ALA A 75 -13.28 1.80 -1.14
CA ALA A 75 -12.12 2.51 -0.64
C ALA A 75 -12.00 3.90 -1.28
N ASP A 76 -11.90 4.93 -0.46
CA ASP A 76 -11.74 6.32 -0.90
C ASP A 76 -10.29 6.65 -1.26
N VAL A 77 -9.34 6.02 -0.56
CA VAL A 77 -7.90 6.23 -0.77
C VAL A 77 -7.20 4.90 -0.85
N VAL A 78 -6.30 4.76 -1.82
CA VAL A 78 -5.44 3.59 -1.94
C VAL A 78 -3.97 3.99 -1.91
N THR A 79 -3.16 3.21 -1.17
CA THR A 79 -1.70 3.33 -1.19
C THR A 79 -1.11 1.94 -1.33
N PHE A 80 -0.60 1.63 -2.51
CA PHE A 80 -0.02 0.33 -2.82
C PHE A 80 1.48 0.46 -3.11
N ASN A 81 2.21 -0.61 -2.86
CA ASN A 81 3.65 -0.61 -3.08
C ASN A 81 4.05 -0.98 -4.52
N GLN A 82 3.09 -1.21 -5.41
CA GLN A 82 3.37 -1.45 -6.84
C GLN A 82 2.39 -0.70 -7.74
N VAL A 83 2.93 -0.05 -8.76
CA VAL A 83 2.16 0.64 -9.79
C VAL A 83 1.16 -0.29 -10.50
N THR A 84 1.52 -1.55 -10.73
CA THR A 84 0.66 -2.54 -11.37
C THR A 84 -0.60 -2.86 -10.57
N ASP A 85 -0.54 -2.78 -9.24
CA ASP A 85 -1.71 -2.98 -8.38
C ASP A 85 -2.64 -1.76 -8.36
N VAL A 86 -2.12 -0.56 -8.66
CA VAL A 86 -2.96 0.63 -8.88
C VAL A 86 -3.53 0.61 -10.29
N ASN A 87 -2.71 0.31 -11.32
CA ASN A 87 -3.16 0.25 -12.71
C ASN A 87 -4.34 -0.70 -12.92
N VAL A 88 -4.37 -1.86 -12.24
CA VAL A 88 -5.45 -2.82 -12.38
C VAL A 88 -6.83 -2.25 -11.98
N LEU A 89 -6.86 -1.25 -11.09
CA LEU A 89 -8.10 -0.55 -10.71
C LEU A 89 -8.67 0.26 -11.88
N HIS A 90 -7.79 0.79 -12.75
CA HIS A 90 -8.21 1.39 -14.02
C HIS A 90 -8.47 0.32 -15.07
N ASP A 91 -7.46 -0.52 -15.38
CA ASP A 91 -7.45 -1.40 -16.56
C ASP A 91 -8.54 -2.47 -16.54
N LYS A 92 -8.94 -2.92 -15.35
CA LYS A 92 -9.90 -4.01 -15.17
C LYS A 92 -11.25 -3.58 -14.59
N ALA A 93 -11.27 -2.47 -13.86
CA ALA A 93 -12.47 -2.06 -13.14
C ALA A 93 -12.94 -0.62 -13.46
N ASN A 94 -12.11 0.16 -14.14
CA ASN A 94 -12.40 1.57 -14.49
C ASN A 94 -12.80 2.44 -13.26
N LEU A 95 -12.20 2.14 -12.10
CA LEU A 95 -12.49 2.80 -10.82
C LEU A 95 -11.70 4.09 -10.61
N ILE A 96 -10.55 4.22 -11.31
CA ILE A 96 -9.70 5.41 -11.26
C ILE A 96 -9.35 5.85 -12.68
N PRO A 97 -9.01 7.12 -12.92
CA PRO A 97 -8.65 7.60 -14.25
C PRO A 97 -7.29 7.05 -14.71
N ALA A 98 -7.07 6.96 -16.02
CA ALA A 98 -5.83 6.48 -16.62
C ALA A 98 -4.61 7.32 -16.24
N ASP A 99 -4.82 8.62 -16.00
CA ASP A 99 -3.78 9.58 -15.64
C ASP A 99 -3.58 9.75 -14.13
N TRP A 100 -4.03 8.80 -13.32
CA TRP A 100 -3.96 8.86 -11.86
C TRP A 100 -2.57 9.22 -11.34
N ASN A 101 -1.52 8.71 -12.00
CA ASN A 101 -0.13 8.95 -11.62
C ASN A 101 0.37 10.39 -11.88
N LYS A 102 -0.38 11.20 -12.66
CA LYS A 102 -0.05 12.59 -12.95
C LYS A 102 -0.75 13.57 -12.00
N ARG A 103 -1.64 13.10 -11.15
CA ARG A 103 -2.50 13.97 -10.31
C ARG A 103 -1.83 14.51 -9.07
N LEU A 104 -0.81 13.82 -8.57
CA LEU A 104 -0.03 14.22 -7.41
C LEU A 104 1.47 14.24 -7.77
N PRO A 105 2.29 14.97 -7.00
CA PRO A 105 3.74 14.99 -7.19
C PRO A 105 4.38 13.59 -7.19
N ASN A 106 5.55 13.48 -7.77
CA ASN A 106 6.35 12.25 -7.80
C ASN A 106 5.60 11.04 -8.36
N ASN A 107 4.84 11.22 -9.44
CA ASN A 107 3.97 10.20 -10.02
C ASN A 107 2.95 9.62 -9.02
N SER A 108 2.38 10.48 -8.17
CA SER A 108 1.48 10.11 -7.08
C SER A 108 2.09 9.14 -6.08
N SER A 109 3.42 9.21 -5.89
CA SER A 109 4.18 8.37 -4.97
C SER A 109 4.55 9.19 -3.72
N PRO A 110 3.93 8.95 -2.57
CA PRO A 110 4.17 9.75 -1.36
C PRO A 110 5.55 9.49 -0.73
N TYR A 111 6.14 8.34 -0.99
CA TYR A 111 7.48 7.93 -0.50
C TYR A 111 8.03 6.79 -1.35
N TYR A 112 9.30 6.47 -1.15
CA TYR A 112 9.98 5.33 -1.76
C TYR A 112 10.77 4.55 -0.70
N SER A 113 11.09 3.30 -1.01
CA SER A 113 11.89 2.42 -0.16
C SER A 113 12.70 1.47 -1.04
N THR A 114 13.52 0.63 -0.41
CA THR A 114 14.29 -0.41 -1.06
C THR A 114 14.13 -1.74 -0.33
N THR A 115 14.45 -2.85 -1.00
CA THR A 115 14.56 -4.17 -0.37
C THR A 115 15.92 -4.28 0.33
N ALA A 116 15.94 -4.99 1.45
CA ALA A 116 17.16 -5.34 2.18
C ALA A 116 17.06 -6.75 2.75
N PHE A 117 18.20 -7.38 2.97
CA PHE A 117 18.24 -8.65 3.69
C PHE A 117 18.14 -8.41 5.20
N LEU A 118 17.20 -9.10 5.83
CA LEU A 118 17.16 -9.21 7.27
C LEU A 118 17.80 -10.55 7.67
N VAL A 119 18.93 -10.49 8.32
CA VAL A 119 19.69 -11.66 8.76
C VAL A 119 19.68 -11.78 10.28
N ARG A 120 19.93 -12.99 10.80
CA ARG A 120 20.09 -13.20 12.24
C ARG A 120 21.28 -12.39 12.77
N LYS A 121 21.22 -12.01 14.05
CA LYS A 121 22.29 -11.26 14.72
C LYS A 121 23.66 -11.95 14.50
N GLY A 122 24.63 -11.15 14.05
CA GLY A 122 25.98 -11.63 13.71
C GLY A 122 26.11 -12.29 12.35
N ASN A 123 25.01 -12.36 11.55
CA ASN A 123 25.02 -12.95 10.21
C ASN A 123 25.73 -14.31 10.14
N PRO A 124 25.26 -15.32 10.89
CA PRO A 124 25.99 -16.59 11.04
C PRO A 124 26.15 -17.40 9.75
N LYS A 125 25.37 -17.06 8.71
CA LYS A 125 25.46 -17.66 7.38
C LYS A 125 26.27 -16.83 6.40
N ASN A 126 26.84 -15.72 6.86
CA ASN A 126 27.63 -14.77 6.06
C ASN A 126 26.94 -14.36 4.76
N ILE A 127 25.62 -14.07 4.82
CA ILE A 127 24.83 -13.60 3.67
C ILE A 127 25.31 -12.20 3.29
N GLN A 128 25.91 -12.03 2.12
CA GLN A 128 26.43 -10.77 1.60
C GLN A 128 25.62 -10.29 0.37
N GLY A 129 25.08 -11.25 -0.41
CA GLY A 129 24.39 -10.98 -1.66
C GLY A 129 23.32 -12.00 -1.99
N TRP A 130 22.69 -11.78 -3.15
CA TRP A 130 21.64 -12.64 -3.63
C TRP A 130 22.14 -14.08 -3.86
N GLU A 131 23.37 -14.26 -4.32
CA GLU A 131 23.98 -15.55 -4.60
C GLU A 131 24.01 -16.49 -3.39
N ASP A 132 24.20 -15.94 -2.19
CA ASP A 132 24.26 -16.71 -0.95
C ASP A 132 22.92 -17.33 -0.58
N LEU A 133 21.82 -16.78 -1.12
CA LEU A 133 20.48 -17.28 -0.85
C LEU A 133 20.20 -18.66 -1.50
N ALA A 134 21.03 -19.07 -2.45
CA ALA A 134 20.95 -20.42 -3.05
C ALA A 134 21.78 -21.48 -2.29
N GLY A 135 22.39 -21.12 -1.14
CA GLY A 135 23.15 -22.06 -0.31
C GLY A 135 22.28 -23.18 0.26
N ASP A 136 22.84 -24.39 0.40
CA ASP A 136 22.09 -25.58 0.86
C ASP A 136 21.64 -25.49 2.32
N ASP A 137 22.30 -24.67 3.12
CA ASP A 137 22.04 -24.49 4.54
C ASP A 137 21.25 -23.18 4.84
N VAL A 138 20.76 -22.50 3.81
CA VAL A 138 20.01 -21.25 3.92
C VAL A 138 18.51 -21.53 3.90
N SER A 139 17.79 -20.92 4.83
CA SER A 139 16.32 -20.88 4.83
C SER A 139 15.86 -19.43 4.66
N ILE A 140 14.92 -19.22 3.77
CA ILE A 140 14.43 -17.91 3.36
C ILE A 140 12.96 -17.78 3.70
N VAL A 141 12.57 -16.59 4.16
CA VAL A 141 11.17 -16.19 4.27
C VAL A 141 10.96 -14.91 3.48
N PHE A 142 10.08 -14.95 2.50
CA PHE A 142 9.57 -13.75 1.85
C PHE A 142 8.11 -13.92 1.41
N PRO A 143 7.38 -12.82 1.19
CA PRO A 143 5.96 -12.89 0.89
C PRO A 143 5.68 -13.53 -0.47
N ASN A 144 4.52 -14.20 -0.57
CA ASN A 144 4.10 -14.82 -1.83
C ASN A 144 3.87 -13.76 -2.93
N PRO A 145 4.57 -13.82 -4.08
CA PRO A 145 4.46 -12.84 -5.15
C PRO A 145 3.06 -12.79 -5.83
N LYS A 146 2.24 -13.83 -5.67
CA LYS A 146 0.86 -13.83 -6.17
C LYS A 146 -0.09 -12.94 -5.38
N THR A 147 0.26 -12.63 -4.13
CA THR A 147 -0.60 -11.87 -3.21
C THR A 147 0.04 -10.61 -2.66
N SER A 148 1.36 -10.49 -2.76
CA SER A 148 2.16 -9.40 -2.21
C SER A 148 2.96 -8.70 -3.30
N GLY A 149 2.81 -7.37 -3.37
CA GLY A 149 3.67 -6.52 -4.20
C GLY A 149 5.14 -6.61 -3.76
N ASN A 150 5.38 -6.70 -2.44
CA ASN A 150 6.73 -6.87 -1.89
C ASN A 150 7.35 -8.19 -2.34
N GLY A 151 6.57 -9.27 -2.36
CA GLY A 151 7.01 -10.57 -2.90
C GLY A 151 7.43 -10.48 -4.38
N ARG A 152 6.69 -9.71 -5.19
CA ARG A 152 7.06 -9.47 -6.60
C ARG A 152 8.36 -8.67 -6.72
N TYR A 153 8.56 -7.64 -5.90
CA TYR A 153 9.82 -6.90 -5.90
C TYR A 153 11.00 -7.77 -5.48
N THR A 154 10.83 -8.60 -4.45
CA THR A 154 11.88 -9.54 -4.02
C THR A 154 12.23 -10.52 -5.15
N TYR A 155 11.23 -11.10 -5.81
CA TYR A 155 11.44 -12.00 -6.94
C TYR A 155 12.17 -11.30 -8.09
N LEU A 156 11.73 -10.10 -8.48
CA LEU A 156 12.35 -9.33 -9.57
C LEU A 156 13.78 -8.90 -9.21
N ALA A 157 14.02 -8.49 -7.97
CA ALA A 157 15.36 -8.09 -7.52
C ALA A 157 16.33 -9.28 -7.57
N ALA A 158 15.90 -10.47 -7.15
CA ALA A 158 16.71 -11.69 -7.26
C ALA A 158 17.01 -12.05 -8.73
N TRP A 159 16.00 -11.94 -9.59
CA TRP A 159 16.15 -12.17 -11.03
C TRP A 159 17.16 -11.19 -11.64
N MET A 160 16.99 -9.89 -11.43
CA MET A 160 17.85 -8.84 -11.98
C MET A 160 19.29 -8.97 -11.46
N ALA A 161 19.49 -9.19 -10.17
CA ALA A 161 20.83 -9.39 -9.60
C ALA A 161 21.53 -10.62 -10.19
N THR A 162 20.77 -11.67 -10.50
CA THR A 162 21.33 -12.85 -11.16
C THR A 162 21.66 -12.55 -12.63
N GLN A 163 20.78 -11.83 -13.34
CA GLN A 163 21.03 -11.41 -14.72
C GLN A 163 22.28 -10.53 -14.83
N ASP A 164 22.47 -9.57 -13.91
CA ASP A 164 23.67 -8.73 -13.87
C ASP A 164 24.95 -9.55 -13.73
N ARG A 165 24.89 -10.69 -13.03
CA ARG A 165 26.04 -11.58 -12.80
C ARG A 165 26.31 -12.54 -13.94
N VAL A 166 25.27 -13.12 -14.56
CA VAL A 166 25.41 -14.19 -15.57
C VAL A 166 25.08 -13.75 -16.99
N GLY A 167 24.69 -12.47 -17.17
CA GLY A 167 24.18 -11.94 -18.43
C GLY A 167 22.78 -12.49 -18.75
N ASP A 168 22.40 -12.47 -20.02
CA ASP A 168 21.08 -12.90 -20.50
C ASP A 168 20.91 -14.42 -20.60
N ASP A 169 21.76 -15.19 -19.91
CA ASP A 169 21.64 -16.66 -19.86
C ASP A 169 20.42 -17.07 -19.04
N GLN A 170 19.31 -17.24 -19.73
CA GLN A 170 18.02 -17.60 -19.15
C GLN A 170 18.03 -18.95 -18.43
N GLY A 171 18.91 -19.88 -18.84
CA GLY A 171 19.09 -21.15 -18.17
C GLY A 171 19.65 -20.95 -16.77
N LYS A 172 20.80 -20.30 -16.67
CA LYS A 172 21.45 -20.02 -15.38
C LYS A 172 20.59 -19.18 -14.44
N ILE A 173 19.84 -18.19 -14.99
CA ILE A 173 18.93 -17.39 -14.18
C ILE A 173 17.83 -18.28 -13.57
N ARG A 174 17.21 -19.14 -14.36
CA ARG A 174 16.15 -20.06 -13.89
C ARG A 174 16.68 -21.07 -12.88
N ASP A 175 17.86 -21.62 -13.10
CA ASP A 175 18.49 -22.58 -12.19
C ASP A 175 18.76 -21.93 -10.82
N TYR A 176 19.31 -20.73 -10.82
CA TYR A 176 19.49 -19.95 -9.58
C TYR A 176 18.14 -19.67 -8.89
N MET A 177 17.15 -19.17 -9.63
CA MET A 177 15.83 -18.88 -9.07
C MET A 177 15.15 -20.12 -8.49
N ALA A 178 15.24 -21.25 -9.18
CA ALA A 178 14.72 -22.52 -8.69
C ALA A 178 15.39 -22.95 -7.39
N LYS A 179 16.73 -22.84 -7.32
CA LYS A 179 17.51 -23.18 -6.12
C LYS A 179 17.19 -22.25 -4.96
N MET A 180 17.19 -20.92 -5.18
CA MET A 180 16.82 -19.94 -4.15
C MET A 180 15.39 -20.18 -3.65
N LEU A 181 14.43 -20.41 -4.55
CA LEU A 181 13.03 -20.64 -4.17
C LEU A 181 12.84 -21.97 -3.42
N SER A 182 13.68 -22.98 -3.65
CA SER A 182 13.63 -24.23 -2.88
C SER A 182 14.01 -24.02 -1.39
N ASN A 183 14.70 -22.92 -1.07
CA ASN A 183 15.07 -22.53 0.29
C ASN A 183 13.98 -21.70 1.00
N VAL A 184 12.88 -21.40 0.31
CA VAL A 184 11.75 -20.63 0.90
C VAL A 184 10.85 -21.56 1.68
N SER A 185 10.63 -21.24 2.97
CA SER A 185 9.80 -21.99 3.91
C SER A 185 8.39 -21.38 4.06
#